data_acdd76ed6155d9926f9a4b304cad7c37
#
_entry.id   acdd76ed6155d9926f9a4b304cad7c37
#
_cell.length_a   1.000
_cell.length_b   1.000
_cell.length_c   1.000
_cell.angle_alpha   90.00
_cell.angle_beta   90.00
_cell.angle_gamma   90.00
#
_symmetry.space_group_name_H-M   'P 1'
#
loop_
_entity.id
_entity.type
_entity.pdbx_description
1 polymer ?
#
loop_
_entity_poly.entity_id
_entity_poly.type
_entity_poly.pdbx_seq_one_letter_code
_entity_poly.pdbx_strand_id
1 'polypeptide(L)'
;MKYHIHENSWTVIVDEIDLKTIDQDGINKLAKLIATNTCVVIRDQFLSVAEEVRVVKMFKDPYSFDPDNRESEAGYKNCVVPDSEGYVIRVTADIDEHGNPGFAGDTDELKWHCNDATRAERRSIVWLYGLKGTAGSRTTWNNNVLSYSELDQNTKDMIQPLRARMQHWRDGQDPGKEDFAPNLVHTNISGTTSLFLPFLQIRYIDGMTPEESKKIIDPLIDHTTQEKYLYHHDWRDGDLVISDQWSGIHKRWPFPGMKDRLLHRIVFDYPNQDYTI
;
A
#
# COMPACT_ATOMS: atom_id res chain seq x y z
N MET A 1 -4.72 -23.07 6.52
CA MET A 1 -4.69 -21.99 5.51
C MET A 1 -4.52 -22.61 4.14
N LYS A 2 -5.46 -22.43 3.25
CA LYS A 2 -5.38 -22.74 1.83
C LYS A 2 -5.36 -21.43 1.05
N TYR A 3 -4.88 -21.44 -0.17
CA TYR A 3 -4.91 -20.27 -1.06
C TYR A 3 -4.93 -20.70 -2.52
N HIS A 4 -5.38 -19.79 -3.38
CA HIS A 4 -5.36 -19.95 -4.82
C HIS A 4 -5.04 -18.60 -5.49
N ILE A 5 -4.60 -18.66 -6.75
CA ILE A 5 -4.46 -17.45 -7.56
C ILE A 5 -5.84 -17.05 -8.08
N HIS A 6 -6.17 -15.78 -7.98
CA HIS A 6 -7.43 -15.24 -8.52
C HIS A 6 -7.52 -15.53 -10.02
N GLU A 7 -8.68 -16.01 -10.50
CA GLU A 7 -8.87 -16.53 -11.86
C GLU A 7 -8.49 -15.54 -12.98
N ASN A 8 -8.66 -14.24 -12.75
CA ASN A 8 -8.43 -13.18 -13.74
C ASN A 8 -7.27 -12.26 -13.35
N SER A 9 -6.37 -12.72 -12.48
CA SER A 9 -5.29 -11.88 -11.96
C SER A 9 -4.14 -12.71 -11.40
N TRP A 10 -3.07 -12.05 -11.05
CA TRP A 10 -1.89 -12.57 -10.34
C TRP A 10 -2.06 -12.62 -8.81
N THR A 11 -3.13 -12.06 -8.26
CA THR A 11 -3.34 -11.89 -6.83
C THR A 11 -3.67 -13.21 -6.13
N VAL A 12 -3.16 -13.39 -4.93
CA VAL A 12 -3.46 -14.54 -4.08
C VAL A 12 -4.72 -14.28 -3.24
N ILE A 13 -5.66 -15.19 -3.32
CA ILE A 13 -6.80 -15.25 -2.40
C ILE A 13 -6.50 -16.33 -1.37
N VAL A 14 -6.53 -15.97 -0.09
CA VAL A 14 -6.34 -16.91 1.01
C VAL A 14 -7.68 -17.37 1.53
N ASP A 15 -7.87 -18.68 1.51
CA ASP A 15 -9.08 -19.37 1.98
C ASP A 15 -8.83 -20.04 3.33
N GLU A 16 -9.91 -20.41 4.01
CA GLU A 16 -9.89 -21.21 5.23
C GLU A 16 -8.92 -20.65 6.29
N ILE A 17 -8.97 -19.34 6.52
CA ILE A 17 -8.21 -18.65 7.56
C ILE A 17 -9.17 -17.84 8.44
N ASP A 18 -8.95 -17.89 9.74
CA ASP A 18 -9.56 -16.99 10.73
C ASP A 18 -8.44 -16.25 11.44
N LEU A 19 -8.33 -14.96 11.18
CA LEU A 19 -7.29 -14.11 11.77
C LEU A 19 -7.49 -13.91 13.28
N LYS A 20 -8.68 -14.16 13.82
CA LYS A 20 -8.91 -14.11 15.27
C LYS A 20 -8.12 -15.17 16.03
N THR A 21 -7.88 -16.30 15.37
CA THR A 21 -7.24 -17.48 15.98
C THR A 21 -5.88 -17.82 15.37
N ILE A 22 -5.39 -17.00 14.42
CA ILE A 22 -4.13 -17.23 13.74
C ILE A 22 -2.97 -17.25 14.73
N ASP A 23 -2.07 -18.22 14.56
CA ASP A 23 -0.81 -18.35 15.30
C ASP A 23 0.38 -17.74 14.53
N GLN A 24 1.55 -17.75 15.15
CA GLN A 24 2.78 -17.21 14.53
C GLN A 24 3.20 -17.96 13.27
N ASP A 25 2.96 -19.25 13.18
CA ASP A 25 3.27 -20.05 11.98
C ASP A 25 2.37 -19.64 10.81
N GLY A 26 1.09 -19.41 11.08
CA GLY A 26 0.14 -18.85 10.11
C GLY A 26 0.56 -17.47 9.62
N ILE A 27 0.99 -16.58 10.53
CA ILE A 27 1.52 -15.24 10.17
C ILE A 27 2.76 -15.35 9.30
N ASN A 28 3.69 -16.24 9.64
CA ASN A 28 4.93 -16.44 8.89
C ASN A 28 4.64 -16.92 7.45
N LYS A 29 3.67 -17.82 7.28
CA LYS A 29 3.21 -18.29 5.97
C LYS A 29 2.54 -17.15 5.18
N LEU A 30 1.69 -16.38 5.84
CA LEU A 30 1.03 -15.23 5.21
C LEU A 30 2.04 -14.17 4.76
N ALA A 31 3.03 -13.87 5.59
CA ALA A 31 4.12 -12.94 5.26
C ALA A 31 4.92 -13.40 4.02
N LYS A 32 5.20 -14.71 3.88
CA LYS A 32 5.83 -15.25 2.67
C LYS A 32 4.95 -15.05 1.43
N LEU A 33 3.65 -15.29 1.53
CA LEU A 33 2.72 -15.05 0.42
C LEU A 33 2.72 -13.59 -0.02
N ILE A 34 2.72 -12.65 0.91
CA ILE A 34 2.76 -11.20 0.61
C ILE A 34 4.07 -10.84 -0.11
N ALA A 35 5.22 -11.30 0.43
CA ALA A 35 6.54 -11.00 -0.12
C ALA A 35 6.73 -11.52 -1.55
N THR A 36 6.07 -12.63 -1.89
CA THR A 36 6.23 -13.29 -3.20
C THR A 36 5.17 -12.90 -4.22
N ASN A 37 4.01 -12.41 -3.76
CA ASN A 37 2.86 -12.17 -4.64
C ASN A 37 2.37 -10.72 -4.64
N THR A 38 3.10 -9.78 -4.06
CA THR A 38 2.76 -8.36 -4.02
C THR A 38 1.47 -8.04 -3.26
N CYS A 39 0.38 -8.78 -3.49
CA CYS A 39 -0.95 -8.55 -2.92
C CYS A 39 -1.63 -9.85 -2.54
N VAL A 40 -2.19 -9.87 -1.34
CA VAL A 40 -2.94 -11.01 -0.78
C VAL A 40 -4.30 -10.52 -0.28
N VAL A 41 -5.34 -11.25 -0.60
CA VAL A 41 -6.72 -10.95 -0.19
C VAL A 41 -7.22 -12.03 0.75
N ILE A 42 -7.84 -11.62 1.85
CA ILE A 42 -8.50 -12.48 2.81
C ILE A 42 -9.92 -11.95 3.00
N ARG A 43 -10.92 -12.79 2.75
CA ARG A 43 -12.33 -12.36 2.85
C ARG A 43 -12.96 -12.77 4.18
N ASP A 44 -14.11 -12.19 4.45
CA ASP A 44 -14.99 -12.56 5.57
C ASP A 44 -14.31 -12.49 6.95
N GLN A 45 -13.45 -11.50 7.16
CA GLN A 45 -12.78 -11.24 8.42
C GLN A 45 -13.52 -10.12 9.18
N PHE A 46 -14.20 -10.44 10.28
CA PHE A 46 -14.93 -9.45 11.08
C PHE A 46 -14.16 -9.20 12.38
N LEU A 47 -13.08 -8.39 12.27
CA LEU A 47 -12.13 -8.11 13.34
C LEU A 47 -12.55 -6.89 14.15
N SER A 48 -12.38 -6.96 15.46
CA SER A 48 -12.33 -5.77 16.32
C SER A 48 -10.97 -5.06 16.15
N VAL A 49 -10.90 -3.79 16.56
CA VAL A 49 -9.65 -3.01 16.56
C VAL A 49 -8.54 -3.72 17.34
N ALA A 50 -8.86 -4.29 18.49
CA ALA A 50 -7.89 -5.03 19.31
C ALA A 50 -7.39 -6.31 18.60
N GLU A 51 -8.24 -6.98 17.83
CA GLU A 51 -7.84 -8.14 17.02
C GLU A 51 -6.96 -7.73 15.84
N GLU A 52 -7.26 -6.63 15.15
CA GLU A 52 -6.40 -6.07 14.11
C GLU A 52 -5.01 -5.76 14.66
N VAL A 53 -4.94 -5.00 15.75
CA VAL A 53 -3.67 -4.62 16.40
C VAL A 53 -2.89 -5.87 16.84
N ARG A 54 -3.56 -6.85 17.45
CA ARG A 54 -2.93 -8.11 17.85
C ARG A 54 -2.30 -8.84 16.66
N VAL A 55 -3.05 -8.99 15.57
CA VAL A 55 -2.58 -9.71 14.36
C VAL A 55 -1.39 -8.98 13.75
N VAL A 56 -1.47 -7.67 13.58
CA VAL A 56 -0.39 -6.90 12.98
C VAL A 56 0.88 -6.93 13.82
N LYS A 57 0.78 -6.85 15.15
CA LYS A 57 1.93 -7.01 16.06
C LYS A 57 2.63 -8.37 15.95
N MET A 58 1.93 -9.41 15.51
CA MET A 58 2.54 -10.72 15.25
C MET A 58 3.43 -10.72 13.99
N PHE A 59 3.21 -9.80 13.04
CA PHE A 59 4.18 -9.56 11.96
C PHE A 59 5.38 -8.80 12.49
N LYS A 60 5.17 -7.58 12.93
CA LYS A 60 6.15 -6.70 13.57
C LYS A 60 5.43 -5.50 14.18
N ASP A 61 6.08 -4.79 15.08
CA ASP A 61 5.52 -3.57 15.66
C ASP A 61 5.10 -2.59 14.55
N PRO A 62 3.82 -2.21 14.49
CA PRO A 62 3.33 -1.29 13.47
C PRO A 62 3.89 0.11 13.67
N TYR A 63 3.79 0.92 12.62
CA TYR A 63 4.07 2.35 12.74
C TYR A 63 2.96 3.03 13.55
N SER A 64 3.34 3.73 14.61
CA SER A 64 2.40 4.50 15.44
C SER A 64 2.22 5.92 14.89
N PHE A 65 0.97 6.30 14.68
CA PHE A 65 0.56 7.67 14.36
C PHE A 65 0.24 8.46 15.64
N ASP A 66 0.97 8.19 16.71
CA ASP A 66 0.76 8.81 18.04
C ASP A 66 0.65 10.33 17.90
N PRO A 67 -0.48 10.91 18.32
CA PRO A 67 -0.71 12.35 18.25
C PRO A 67 0.28 13.17 19.10
N ASP A 68 0.93 12.57 20.09
CA ASP A 68 1.92 13.22 20.94
C ASP A 68 3.34 13.14 20.34
N ASN A 69 3.55 12.29 19.35
CA ASN A 69 4.79 12.27 18.58
C ASN A 69 4.74 13.39 17.54
N ARG A 70 5.52 14.44 17.73
CA ARG A 70 5.57 15.64 16.89
C ARG A 70 6.05 15.38 15.46
N GLU A 71 6.56 14.20 15.17
CA GLU A 71 6.92 13.74 13.83
C GLU A 71 5.74 13.14 13.07
N SER A 72 4.63 12.82 13.73
CA SER A 72 3.40 12.43 13.05
C SER A 72 2.84 13.64 12.32
N GLU A 73 2.65 13.52 11.03
CA GLU A 73 2.05 14.58 10.20
C GLU A 73 0.73 15.04 10.82
N ALA A 74 0.54 16.34 10.97
CA ALA A 74 -0.66 16.94 11.58
C ALA A 74 -1.98 16.43 10.95
N GLY A 75 -1.94 15.90 9.71
CA GLY A 75 -3.09 15.33 9.01
C GLY A 75 -3.54 13.95 9.49
N TYR A 76 -2.74 13.22 10.28
CA TYR A 76 -3.13 11.90 10.80
C TYR A 76 -3.73 11.95 12.19
N LYS A 77 -3.42 12.98 12.96
CA LYS A 77 -3.80 13.11 14.37
C LYS A 77 -5.31 12.86 14.61
N ASN A 78 -6.14 13.33 13.71
CA ASN A 78 -7.59 13.24 13.83
C ASN A 78 -8.20 12.01 13.13
N CYS A 79 -7.35 11.17 12.52
CA CYS A 79 -7.78 9.97 11.80
C CYS A 79 -7.51 8.67 12.56
N VAL A 80 -6.80 8.75 13.68
CA VAL A 80 -6.44 7.56 14.48
C VAL A 80 -7.69 6.99 15.14
N VAL A 81 -7.86 5.69 15.03
CA VAL A 81 -8.97 4.97 15.68
C VAL A 81 -8.70 4.91 17.18
N PRO A 82 -9.67 5.28 18.05
CA PRO A 82 -9.54 5.11 19.51
C PRO A 82 -9.18 3.66 19.89
N ASP A 83 -8.44 3.50 20.98
CA ASP A 83 -8.00 2.21 21.52
C ASP A 83 -7.14 1.34 20.58
N SER A 84 -6.59 1.95 19.53
CA SER A 84 -5.72 1.27 18.57
C SER A 84 -4.23 1.41 18.87
N GLU A 85 -3.85 1.92 20.01
CA GLU A 85 -2.46 2.24 20.39
C GLU A 85 -1.76 3.17 19.34
N GLY A 86 -2.55 3.96 18.60
CA GLY A 86 -2.03 4.82 17.54
C GLY A 86 -1.75 4.12 16.21
N TYR A 87 -2.04 2.85 16.06
CA TYR A 87 -1.64 2.08 14.88
C TYR A 87 -2.66 2.09 13.74
N VAL A 88 -3.95 2.29 14.04
CA VAL A 88 -5.03 2.20 13.05
C VAL A 88 -5.50 3.57 12.61
N ILE A 89 -5.53 3.81 11.31
CA ILE A 89 -6.03 5.02 10.68
C ILE A 89 -7.37 4.75 10.01
N ARG A 90 -8.36 5.64 10.27
CA ARG A 90 -9.64 5.65 9.55
C ARG A 90 -9.45 6.20 8.13
N VAL A 91 -9.81 5.43 7.13
CA VAL A 91 -9.87 5.87 5.72
C VAL A 91 -11.33 5.98 5.32
N THR A 92 -11.85 7.20 5.37
CA THR A 92 -13.27 7.49 5.12
C THR A 92 -13.46 8.93 4.67
N ALA A 93 -14.54 9.20 3.94
CA ALA A 93 -14.99 10.56 3.61
C ALA A 93 -15.91 11.14 4.69
N ASP A 94 -16.26 10.35 5.70
CA ASP A 94 -17.11 10.78 6.81
C ASP A 94 -16.33 11.62 7.83
N ILE A 95 -17.06 12.47 8.52
CA ILE A 95 -16.57 13.31 9.63
C ILE A 95 -17.05 12.66 10.92
N ASP A 96 -16.18 12.47 11.89
CA ASP A 96 -16.57 11.88 13.16
C ASP A 96 -17.42 12.83 14.03
N GLU A 97 -17.91 12.34 15.16
CA GLU A 97 -18.74 13.09 16.11
C GLU A 97 -18.04 14.32 16.71
N HIS A 98 -16.71 14.40 16.61
CA HIS A 98 -15.90 15.53 17.04
C HIS A 98 -15.57 16.52 15.90
N GLY A 99 -16.08 16.30 14.69
CA GLY A 99 -15.82 17.14 13.52
C GLY A 99 -14.51 16.84 12.79
N ASN A 100 -13.84 15.75 13.09
CA ASN A 100 -12.58 15.37 12.45
C ASN A 100 -12.82 14.60 11.16
N PRO A 101 -12.19 14.97 10.04
CA PRO A 101 -12.25 14.21 8.80
C PRO A 101 -11.46 12.91 8.93
N GLY A 102 -11.85 11.89 8.18
CA GLY A 102 -11.04 10.71 7.97
C GLY A 102 -9.84 10.99 7.07
N PHE A 103 -8.88 10.06 7.04
CA PHE A 103 -7.76 10.13 6.11
C PHE A 103 -8.27 9.96 4.66
N ALA A 104 -7.72 10.77 3.74
CA ALA A 104 -8.19 10.86 2.37
C ALA A 104 -9.71 11.15 2.28
N GLY A 105 -10.16 12.11 3.08
CA GLY A 105 -11.54 12.47 3.42
C GLY A 105 -12.41 13.03 2.29
N ASP A 106 -12.23 12.54 1.05
CA ASP A 106 -13.06 12.81 -0.11
C ASP A 106 -13.51 11.50 -0.76
N THR A 107 -14.45 11.59 -1.70
CA THR A 107 -14.98 10.45 -2.46
C THR A 107 -14.38 10.36 -3.87
N ASP A 108 -13.42 11.21 -4.20
CA ASP A 108 -12.81 11.30 -5.50
C ASP A 108 -11.75 10.20 -5.73
N GLU A 109 -11.24 10.14 -6.94
CA GLU A 109 -10.13 9.25 -7.27
C GLU A 109 -8.88 9.62 -6.48
N LEU A 110 -8.27 8.64 -5.83
CA LEU A 110 -6.89 8.76 -5.35
C LEU A 110 -5.97 8.03 -6.33
N LYS A 111 -5.21 8.80 -7.09
CA LYS A 111 -4.33 8.28 -8.16
C LYS A 111 -3.30 7.28 -7.65
N TRP A 112 -2.63 6.61 -8.56
CA TRP A 112 -1.60 5.62 -8.28
C TRP A 112 -0.52 6.12 -7.33
N HIS A 113 -0.43 5.51 -6.16
CA HIS A 113 0.47 5.91 -5.07
C HIS A 113 0.91 4.70 -4.24
N CYS A 114 1.84 4.96 -3.36
CA CYS A 114 2.25 4.05 -2.30
C CYS A 114 2.17 4.80 -0.96
N ASN A 115 1.77 4.13 0.10
CA ASN A 115 1.76 4.76 1.41
C ASN A 115 3.21 5.06 1.86
N ASP A 116 3.42 6.22 2.46
CA ASP A 116 4.71 6.68 2.97
C ASP A 116 5.86 6.67 1.93
N ALA A 117 5.55 6.78 0.63
CA ALA A 117 6.55 6.77 -0.45
C ALA A 117 7.62 7.87 -0.34
N THR A 118 7.35 8.92 0.41
CA THR A 118 8.25 10.06 0.63
C THR A 118 9.19 9.86 1.83
N ARG A 119 9.11 8.73 2.53
CA ARG A 119 9.90 8.45 3.73
C ARG A 119 10.94 7.37 3.49
N ALA A 120 12.18 7.62 3.92
CA ALA A 120 13.25 6.62 3.86
C ALA A 120 12.95 5.39 4.74
N GLU A 121 12.34 5.62 5.90
CA GLU A 121 12.00 4.61 6.90
C GLU A 121 10.57 4.09 6.76
N ARG A 122 10.01 4.09 5.57
CA ARG A 122 8.65 3.61 5.39
C ARG A 122 8.55 2.10 5.63
N ARG A 123 7.38 1.70 6.12
CA ARG A 123 7.06 0.30 6.32
C ARG A 123 6.75 -0.40 4.99
N SER A 124 7.08 -1.67 4.93
CA SER A 124 7.00 -2.45 3.69
C SER A 124 5.60 -2.94 3.36
N ILE A 125 4.75 -3.12 4.37
CA ILE A 125 3.43 -3.72 4.22
C ILE A 125 2.35 -2.69 4.56
N VAL A 126 1.29 -2.66 3.73
CA VAL A 126 0.04 -1.99 4.04
C VAL A 126 -1.09 -3.00 4.20
N TRP A 127 -1.84 -2.83 5.28
CA TRP A 127 -3.09 -3.51 5.59
C TRP A 127 -4.22 -2.54 5.30
N LEU A 128 -5.14 -2.94 4.43
CA LEU A 128 -6.41 -2.24 4.21
C LEU A 128 -7.54 -3.20 4.53
N TYR A 129 -8.35 -2.84 5.50
CA TYR A 129 -9.45 -3.65 5.97
C TYR A 129 -10.78 -2.92 5.77
N GLY A 130 -11.68 -3.53 5.02
CA GLY A 130 -13.02 -3.01 4.73
C GLY A 130 -13.96 -3.27 5.90
N LEU A 131 -14.17 -2.26 6.75
CA LEU A 131 -14.95 -2.41 7.97
C LEU A 131 -16.45 -2.27 7.74
N LYS A 132 -16.87 -1.24 6.98
CA LYS A 132 -18.29 -0.86 6.88
C LYS A 132 -18.56 -0.09 5.59
N GLY A 133 -19.72 -0.35 4.98
CA GLY A 133 -20.25 0.40 3.84
C GLY A 133 -19.35 0.35 2.59
N THR A 134 -18.55 -0.70 2.44
CA THR A 134 -17.50 -0.77 1.43
C THR A 134 -17.99 -1.31 0.09
N ALA A 135 -19.10 -2.05 0.06
CA ALA A 135 -19.66 -2.63 -1.15
C ALA A 135 -20.01 -1.56 -2.20
N GLY A 136 -19.50 -1.73 -3.42
CA GLY A 136 -19.64 -0.77 -4.51
C GLY A 136 -18.42 0.17 -4.66
N SER A 137 -17.45 0.12 -3.74
CA SER A 137 -16.18 0.81 -3.91
C SER A 137 -15.08 -0.12 -4.44
N ARG A 138 -14.07 0.45 -5.08
CA ARG A 138 -12.99 -0.29 -5.72
C ARG A 138 -11.63 0.31 -5.40
N THR A 139 -10.66 -0.57 -5.16
CA THR A 139 -9.23 -0.24 -5.18
C THR A 139 -8.53 -1.14 -6.17
N THR A 140 -7.59 -0.59 -6.94
CA THR A 140 -6.80 -1.35 -7.91
C THR A 140 -5.35 -1.37 -7.47
N TRP A 141 -4.74 -2.54 -7.49
CA TRP A 141 -3.30 -2.75 -7.31
C TRP A 141 -2.66 -3.13 -8.64
N ASN A 142 -1.40 -2.79 -8.81
CA ASN A 142 -0.58 -3.34 -9.88
C ASN A 142 0.51 -4.27 -9.34
N ASN A 143 1.03 -5.12 -10.20
CA ASN A 143 2.18 -5.98 -9.90
C ASN A 143 3.42 -5.43 -10.63
N ASN A 144 4.23 -4.68 -9.90
CA ASN A 144 5.46 -4.09 -10.43
C ASN A 144 6.61 -5.09 -10.58
N VAL A 145 6.51 -6.27 -9.98
CA VAL A 145 7.42 -7.39 -10.24
C VAL A 145 7.18 -7.93 -11.65
N LEU A 146 5.91 -8.25 -11.95
CA LEU A 146 5.53 -8.80 -13.24
C LEU A 146 5.80 -7.79 -14.37
N SER A 147 5.41 -6.52 -14.18
CA SER A 147 5.65 -5.49 -15.18
C SER A 147 7.14 -5.25 -15.42
N TYR A 148 7.99 -5.25 -14.38
CA TYR A 148 9.43 -5.16 -14.53
C TYR A 148 10.00 -6.35 -15.30
N SER A 149 9.54 -7.57 -14.99
CA SER A 149 10.05 -8.79 -15.62
C SER A 149 9.86 -8.78 -17.15
N GLU A 150 8.79 -8.16 -17.63
CA GLU A 150 8.41 -8.08 -19.02
C GLU A 150 8.97 -6.84 -19.78
N LEU A 151 9.73 -5.98 -19.13
CA LEU A 151 10.49 -4.93 -19.81
C LEU A 151 11.61 -5.56 -20.67
N ASP A 152 11.92 -4.93 -21.79
CA ASP A 152 13.11 -5.29 -22.57
C ASP A 152 14.40 -4.95 -21.83
N GLN A 153 15.50 -5.62 -22.21
CA GLN A 153 16.77 -5.49 -21.50
C GLN A 153 17.34 -4.07 -21.59
N ASN A 154 17.19 -3.38 -22.73
CA ASN A 154 17.71 -2.03 -22.87
C ASN A 154 17.00 -1.06 -21.91
N THR A 155 15.69 -1.19 -21.77
CA THR A 155 14.91 -0.42 -20.80
C THR A 155 15.34 -0.73 -19.37
N LYS A 156 15.51 -2.01 -19.00
CA LYS A 156 16.02 -2.42 -17.67
C LYS A 156 17.38 -1.79 -17.37
N ASP A 157 18.34 -1.90 -18.30
CA ASP A 157 19.68 -1.34 -18.15
C ASP A 157 19.66 0.18 -18.01
N MET A 158 18.79 0.85 -18.76
CA MET A 158 18.61 2.30 -18.70
C MET A 158 18.10 2.77 -17.34
N ILE A 159 17.08 2.09 -16.79
CA ILE A 159 16.42 2.53 -15.55
C ILE A 159 17.12 2.05 -14.27
N GLN A 160 17.96 1.02 -14.35
CA GLN A 160 18.64 0.41 -13.20
C GLN A 160 19.37 1.43 -12.29
N PRO A 161 20.13 2.41 -12.82
CA PRO A 161 20.83 3.39 -12.00
C PRO A 161 19.97 4.57 -11.57
N LEU A 162 18.73 4.67 -12.06
CA LEU A 162 17.92 5.87 -11.87
C LEU A 162 17.27 5.91 -10.48
N ARG A 163 17.22 7.11 -9.94
CA ARG A 163 16.58 7.42 -8.66
C ARG A 163 15.53 8.51 -8.87
N ALA A 164 14.36 8.35 -8.25
CA ALA A 164 13.28 9.31 -8.36
C ALA A 164 13.14 10.15 -7.10
N ARG A 165 13.15 11.48 -7.25
CA ARG A 165 12.83 12.40 -6.16
C ARG A 165 11.35 12.30 -5.83
N MET A 166 11.04 12.09 -4.57
CA MET A 166 9.69 12.01 -4.06
C MET A 166 9.20 13.36 -3.53
N GLN A 167 7.89 13.58 -3.62
CA GLN A 167 7.21 14.72 -3.02
C GLN A 167 5.93 14.29 -2.33
N HIS A 168 5.53 15.02 -1.30
CA HIS A 168 4.23 14.80 -0.69
C HIS A 168 3.12 15.27 -1.66
N TRP A 169 2.12 14.43 -1.90
CA TRP A 169 1.10 14.68 -2.91
C TRP A 169 0.08 15.78 -2.55
N ARG A 170 -0.08 16.09 -1.25
CA ARG A 170 -1.09 17.05 -0.79
C ARG A 170 -0.65 18.51 -0.86
N ASP A 171 0.62 18.79 -0.66
CA ASP A 171 0.99 20.15 -0.29
C ASP A 171 1.69 20.93 -1.40
N GLY A 172 2.07 20.30 -2.52
CA GLY A 172 2.93 20.94 -3.53
C GLY A 172 4.23 21.51 -2.90
N GLN A 173 4.36 21.34 -1.59
CA GLN A 173 5.52 21.79 -0.84
C GLN A 173 6.68 20.87 -1.14
N ASP A 174 7.79 21.48 -1.42
CA ASP A 174 9.07 20.80 -1.44
C ASP A 174 9.18 20.01 -0.14
N PRO A 175 9.43 18.70 -0.17
CA PRO A 175 9.65 17.91 1.04
C PRO A 175 10.88 18.39 1.80
N GLY A 176 11.18 19.68 1.77
CA GLY A 176 12.31 20.44 2.30
C GLY A 176 13.03 19.91 3.52
N LYS A 177 12.81 18.66 3.87
CA LYS A 177 13.42 17.94 4.98
C LYS A 177 13.98 16.57 4.63
N GLU A 178 13.60 15.93 3.53
CA GLU A 178 14.14 14.61 3.21
C GLU A 178 14.59 14.54 1.75
N ASP A 179 15.88 14.42 1.58
CA ASP A 179 16.57 14.17 0.32
C ASP A 179 16.34 12.72 -0.14
N PHE A 180 15.08 12.24 -0.01
CA PHE A 180 14.74 10.87 -0.31
C PHE A 180 14.51 10.69 -1.80
N ALA A 181 15.42 9.94 -2.40
CA ALA A 181 15.35 9.55 -3.80
C ALA A 181 15.64 8.05 -3.92
N PRO A 182 14.63 7.20 -3.77
CA PRO A 182 14.79 5.76 -3.94
C PRO A 182 15.10 5.39 -5.39
N ASN A 183 15.72 4.24 -5.59
CA ASN A 183 15.92 3.68 -6.92
C ASN A 183 14.57 3.36 -7.56
N LEU A 184 14.47 3.54 -8.89
CA LEU A 184 13.31 3.10 -9.67
C LEU A 184 13.21 1.57 -9.73
N VAL A 185 14.34 0.89 -9.64
CA VAL A 185 14.41 -0.58 -9.58
C VAL A 185 14.79 -0.97 -8.16
N HIS A 186 13.96 -1.79 -7.55
CA HIS A 186 14.10 -2.24 -6.16
C HIS A 186 14.04 -3.76 -6.07
N THR A 187 14.83 -4.34 -5.16
CA THR A 187 14.73 -5.75 -4.79
C THR A 187 14.02 -5.84 -3.44
N ASN A 188 12.90 -6.55 -3.39
CA ASN A 188 12.13 -6.75 -2.17
C ASN A 188 12.77 -7.80 -1.24
N ILE A 189 12.13 -8.05 -0.09
CA ILE A 189 12.65 -8.99 0.93
C ILE A 189 12.74 -10.44 0.44
N SER A 190 11.96 -10.83 -0.57
CA SER A 190 12.03 -12.18 -1.17
C SER A 190 13.13 -12.32 -2.22
N GLY A 191 13.93 -11.28 -2.46
CA GLY A 191 14.93 -11.26 -3.52
C GLY A 191 14.35 -10.95 -4.92
N THR A 192 13.06 -10.65 -5.01
CA THR A 192 12.40 -10.37 -6.28
C THR A 192 12.60 -8.90 -6.69
N THR A 193 12.93 -8.66 -7.95
CA THR A 193 13.13 -7.30 -8.48
C THR A 193 11.82 -6.71 -9.00
N SER A 194 11.56 -5.46 -8.71
CA SER A 194 10.35 -4.72 -9.08
C SER A 194 10.66 -3.29 -9.48
N LEU A 195 9.71 -2.66 -10.18
CA LEU A 195 9.67 -1.20 -10.31
C LEU A 195 9.14 -0.58 -9.01
N PHE A 196 9.75 0.53 -8.59
CA PHE A 196 9.20 1.40 -7.58
C PHE A 196 8.77 2.73 -8.22
N LEU A 197 7.49 2.83 -8.56
CA LEU A 197 6.98 3.90 -9.40
C LEU A 197 5.64 4.48 -8.87
N PRO A 198 5.61 5.10 -7.67
CA PRO A 198 4.42 5.75 -7.11
C PRO A 198 4.16 7.09 -7.81
N PHE A 199 3.45 7.08 -8.94
CA PHE A 199 3.32 8.21 -9.88
C PHE A 199 2.89 9.52 -9.24
N LEU A 200 1.97 9.44 -8.27
CA LEU A 200 1.46 10.62 -7.60
C LEU A 200 2.55 11.36 -6.80
N GLN A 201 3.58 10.62 -6.37
CA GLN A 201 4.60 11.12 -5.46
C GLN A 201 5.95 11.37 -6.15
N ILE A 202 6.13 10.95 -7.39
CA ILE A 202 7.36 11.23 -8.14
C ILE A 202 7.34 12.67 -8.65
N ARG A 203 8.40 13.42 -8.33
CA ARG A 203 8.62 14.77 -8.81
C ARG A 203 9.46 14.79 -10.10
N TYR A 204 10.63 14.18 -10.08
CA TYR A 204 11.55 14.02 -11.22
C TYR A 204 12.60 12.94 -10.92
N ILE A 205 13.36 12.53 -11.94
CA ILE A 205 14.53 11.65 -11.81
C ILE A 205 15.73 12.50 -11.41
N ASP A 206 16.51 12.02 -10.45
CA ASP A 206 17.70 12.70 -9.95
C ASP A 206 18.67 13.04 -11.08
N GLY A 207 19.11 14.31 -11.14
CA GLY A 207 19.99 14.81 -12.18
C GLY A 207 19.31 15.14 -13.51
N MET A 208 17.98 15.07 -13.59
CA MET A 208 17.18 15.41 -14.79
C MET A 208 16.19 16.53 -14.51
N THR A 209 15.81 17.27 -15.54
CA THR A 209 14.67 18.18 -15.47
C THR A 209 13.35 17.40 -15.40
N PRO A 210 12.25 18.02 -14.96
CA PRO A 210 10.93 17.38 -15.00
C PRO A 210 10.52 16.92 -16.41
N GLU A 211 10.85 17.68 -17.44
CA GLU A 211 10.54 17.38 -18.84
C GLU A 211 11.35 16.18 -19.37
N GLU A 212 12.61 16.07 -18.98
CA GLU A 212 13.44 14.89 -19.31
C GLU A 212 12.97 13.67 -18.57
N SER A 213 12.64 13.81 -17.28
CA SER A 213 12.11 12.74 -16.45
C SER A 213 10.81 12.15 -16.99
N LYS A 214 9.91 12.97 -17.49
CA LYS A 214 8.64 12.51 -18.10
C LYS A 214 8.86 11.59 -19.29
N LYS A 215 9.90 11.81 -20.11
CA LYS A 215 10.20 10.95 -21.26
C LYS A 215 10.55 9.51 -20.86
N ILE A 216 10.96 9.31 -19.63
CA ILE A 216 11.27 7.97 -19.06
C ILE A 216 10.09 7.47 -18.23
N ILE A 217 9.52 8.33 -17.38
CA ILE A 217 8.48 7.93 -16.43
C ILE A 217 7.16 7.63 -17.14
N ASP A 218 6.71 8.46 -18.09
CA ASP A 218 5.42 8.30 -18.75
C ASP A 218 5.31 6.94 -19.49
N PRO A 219 6.30 6.49 -20.29
CA PRO A 219 6.26 5.15 -20.89
C PRO A 219 6.26 4.00 -19.85
N LEU A 220 6.94 4.17 -18.72
CA LEU A 220 6.92 3.18 -17.64
C LEU A 220 5.54 3.14 -16.95
N ILE A 221 4.88 4.28 -16.81
CA ILE A 221 3.51 4.37 -16.31
C ILE A 221 2.57 3.61 -17.24
N ASP A 222 2.61 3.92 -18.55
CA ASP A 222 1.77 3.28 -19.56
C ASP A 222 2.01 1.77 -19.59
N HIS A 223 3.26 1.34 -19.43
CA HIS A 223 3.59 -0.07 -19.36
C HIS A 223 3.01 -0.75 -18.12
N THR A 224 3.29 -0.23 -16.92
CA THR A 224 2.93 -0.89 -15.65
C THR A 224 1.44 -0.80 -15.30
N THR A 225 0.68 0.03 -16.01
CA THR A 225 -0.77 0.16 -15.84
C THR A 225 -1.58 -0.60 -16.89
N GLN A 226 -0.94 -1.46 -17.71
CA GLN A 226 -1.68 -2.38 -18.58
C GLN A 226 -2.51 -3.37 -17.77
N GLU A 227 -3.69 -3.70 -18.28
CA GLU A 227 -4.69 -4.53 -17.59
C GLU A 227 -4.11 -5.86 -17.05
N LYS A 228 -3.22 -6.49 -17.78
CA LYS A 228 -2.57 -7.75 -17.40
C LYS A 228 -1.74 -7.68 -16.10
N TYR A 229 -1.37 -6.48 -15.67
CA TYR A 229 -0.64 -6.25 -14.41
C TYR A 229 -1.55 -5.78 -13.28
N LEU A 230 -2.85 -5.60 -13.52
CA LEU A 230 -3.77 -5.04 -12.56
C LEU A 230 -4.58 -6.11 -11.83
N TYR A 231 -4.89 -5.81 -10.59
CA TYR A 231 -5.90 -6.49 -9.80
C TYR A 231 -6.93 -5.48 -9.32
N HIS A 232 -8.17 -5.65 -9.69
CA HIS A 232 -9.30 -4.83 -9.26
C HIS A 232 -10.02 -5.49 -8.10
N HIS A 233 -9.94 -4.90 -6.92
CA HIS A 233 -10.64 -5.37 -5.75
C HIS A 233 -11.95 -4.60 -5.58
N ASP A 234 -13.06 -5.27 -5.82
CA ASP A 234 -14.39 -4.79 -5.46
C ASP A 234 -14.63 -5.16 -4.00
N TRP A 235 -14.70 -4.14 -3.16
CA TRP A 235 -14.78 -4.30 -1.72
C TRP A 235 -16.08 -4.92 -1.23
N ARG A 236 -15.99 -5.71 -0.17
CA ARG A 236 -17.08 -6.12 0.71
C ARG A 236 -16.67 -5.85 2.14
N ASP A 237 -17.64 -5.64 3.03
CA ASP A 237 -17.38 -5.54 4.46
C ASP A 237 -16.78 -6.87 4.96
N GLY A 238 -15.72 -6.79 5.73
CA GLY A 238 -14.94 -7.95 6.15
C GLY A 238 -13.80 -8.36 5.21
N ASP A 239 -13.62 -7.68 4.07
CA ASP A 239 -12.47 -7.93 3.20
C ASP A 239 -11.21 -7.29 3.77
N LEU A 240 -10.12 -8.04 3.72
CA LEU A 240 -8.78 -7.58 4.03
C LEU A 240 -7.89 -7.72 2.81
N VAL A 241 -7.21 -6.65 2.45
CA VAL A 241 -6.15 -6.67 1.44
C VAL A 241 -4.84 -6.27 2.08
N ILE A 242 -3.84 -7.13 1.98
CA ILE A 242 -2.49 -6.89 2.48
C ILE A 242 -1.54 -6.84 1.28
N SER A 243 -0.76 -5.79 1.15
CA SER A 243 0.14 -5.64 0.00
C SER A 243 1.53 -5.15 0.38
N ASP A 244 2.52 -5.62 -0.40
CA ASP A 244 3.89 -5.12 -0.36
C ASP A 244 3.99 -3.81 -1.11
N GLN A 245 4.46 -2.77 -0.45
CA GLN A 245 4.53 -1.42 -0.98
C GLN A 245 5.76 -1.16 -1.86
N TRP A 246 6.72 -2.09 -1.89
CA TRP A 246 7.90 -2.01 -2.75
C TRP A 246 7.66 -2.67 -4.11
N SER A 247 6.83 -3.69 -4.15
CA SER A 247 6.55 -4.48 -5.34
C SER A 247 5.21 -4.14 -6.02
N GLY A 248 4.43 -3.22 -5.43
CA GLY A 248 3.18 -2.75 -6.02
C GLY A 248 2.79 -1.34 -5.54
N ILE A 249 1.93 -0.71 -6.31
CA ILE A 249 1.26 0.53 -5.97
C ILE A 249 -0.24 0.34 -6.13
N HIS A 250 -1.02 1.26 -5.59
CA HIS A 250 -2.47 1.15 -5.68
C HIS A 250 -3.14 2.48 -5.98
N LYS A 251 -4.38 2.41 -6.48
CA LYS A 251 -5.26 3.56 -6.67
C LYS A 251 -6.65 3.27 -6.14
N ARG A 252 -7.29 4.27 -5.58
CA ARG A 252 -8.69 4.24 -5.19
C ARG A 252 -9.55 4.84 -6.28
N TRP A 253 -10.57 4.10 -6.72
CA TRP A 253 -11.57 4.63 -7.63
C TRP A 253 -12.51 5.58 -6.90
N PRO A 254 -13.15 6.54 -7.61
CA PRO A 254 -14.19 7.38 -7.00
C PRO A 254 -15.33 6.51 -6.45
N PHE A 255 -15.90 6.94 -5.33
CA PHE A 255 -17.05 6.29 -4.70
C PHE A 255 -18.12 7.31 -4.27
N PRO A 256 -18.69 8.06 -5.24
CA PRO A 256 -19.62 9.15 -4.96
C PRO A 256 -20.84 8.63 -4.19
N GLY A 257 -21.28 9.41 -3.20
CA GLY A 257 -22.44 9.07 -2.37
C GLY A 257 -22.17 8.11 -1.21
N MET A 258 -21.00 7.48 -1.14
CA MET A 258 -20.64 6.51 -0.09
C MET A 258 -19.81 7.16 1.04
N LYS A 259 -20.36 8.20 1.69
CA LYS A 259 -19.63 8.95 2.72
C LYS A 259 -19.28 8.10 3.94
N ASP A 260 -20.15 7.16 4.30
CA ASP A 260 -20.00 6.25 5.44
C ASP A 260 -19.08 5.05 5.18
N ARG A 261 -18.52 4.94 3.95
CA ARG A 261 -17.53 3.91 3.64
C ARG A 261 -16.32 4.07 4.55
N LEU A 262 -16.01 3.01 5.29
CA LEU A 262 -14.94 3.00 6.27
C LEU A 262 -14.00 1.82 6.04
N LEU A 263 -12.72 2.14 5.81
CA LEU A 263 -11.63 1.18 5.90
C LEU A 263 -10.70 1.56 7.06
N HIS A 264 -10.06 0.55 7.62
CA HIS A 264 -8.90 0.72 8.48
C HIS A 264 -7.62 0.54 7.66
N ARG A 265 -6.61 1.34 7.97
CA ARG A 265 -5.26 1.23 7.40
C ARG A 265 -4.24 1.09 8.52
N ILE A 266 -3.36 0.10 8.37
CA ILE A 266 -2.19 -0.07 9.23
C ILE A 266 -0.97 -0.25 8.33
N VAL A 267 0.19 0.23 8.75
CA VAL A 267 1.47 0.04 8.05
C VAL A 267 2.50 -0.58 8.98
N PHE A 268 3.22 -1.59 8.51
CA PHE A 268 4.16 -2.37 9.30
C PHE A 268 5.20 -3.07 8.41
N ASP A 269 6.14 -3.79 9.03
CA ASP A 269 7.17 -4.55 8.33
C ASP A 269 6.97 -6.06 8.43
N TYR A 270 7.74 -6.77 7.62
CA TYR A 270 7.81 -8.22 7.65
C TYR A 270 8.40 -8.74 8.96
N PRO A 271 7.93 -9.89 9.48
CA PRO A 271 8.57 -10.58 10.58
C PRO A 271 9.98 -11.03 10.20
N ASN A 272 10.83 -11.23 11.20
CA ASN A 272 12.18 -11.69 10.99
C ASN A 272 12.18 -13.20 10.69
N GLN A 273 12.24 -13.56 9.41
CA GLN A 273 12.35 -14.93 8.92
C GLN A 273 13.05 -14.98 7.56
N ASP A 274 13.35 -16.18 7.06
CA ASP A 274 13.86 -16.37 5.70
C ASP A 274 12.72 -16.27 4.68
N TYR A 275 12.89 -15.37 3.70
CA TYR A 275 11.97 -15.13 2.59
C TYR A 275 12.51 -15.63 1.25
N THR A 276 13.69 -16.23 1.20
CA THR A 276 14.28 -16.74 -0.04
C THR A 276 13.36 -17.80 -0.66
N ILE A 277 13.16 -17.70 -1.99
CA ILE A 277 12.31 -18.58 -2.79
C ILE A 277 13.17 -19.74 -3.31
#